data_db6d9126fdf7b8d74ef86b47235a231f
#
_entry.id   db6d9126fdf7b8d74ef86b47235a231f
#
_cell.length_a   1.000
_cell.length_b   1.000
_cell.length_c   1.000
_cell.angle_alpha   90.00
_cell.angle_beta   90.00
_cell.angle_gamma   90.00
#
_symmetry.space_group_name_H-M   'P 1'
#
loop_
_entity.id
_entity.type
_entity.pdbx_description
1 polymer ?
#
loop_
_entity_poly.entity_id
_entity_poly.type
_entity_poly.pdbx_seq_one_letter_code
_entity_poly.pdbx_strand_id
1 'polypeptide(L)'
;MGEETLASESSVRAPLPGRCGVQPAQAISRPGGVASRRSPIVSEGLDNLGAAGAPARLGIMGGTFDPIHIGHLACAEQVREAYGLDAVAFIPAGSPVFKRDRDVTPADDRLAMCRLATESNPAFDVSAMEIERGGDTYTVDTLRELRAHYPDNVELVFITGADAVAKIFRWHESEAVAGLARFVAVTRPGYTLDDEMRATFEKSPFTVDFLEVTGLSVSSSDLRRRVSEGKSIRYLTMSRVRDYICEHGLYRKER
;
A
#
# COMPACT_ATOMS: atom_id res chain seq x y z
N MET A 1 22.30 -67.71 -2.98
CA MET A 1 21.16 -66.89 -2.62
C MET A 1 21.75 -65.65 -2.00
N GLY A 2 21.92 -64.58 -2.82
CA GLY A 2 22.47 -63.29 -2.41
C GLY A 2 21.39 -62.26 -2.42
N GLU A 3 21.18 -61.60 -1.30
CA GLU A 3 20.33 -60.40 -1.20
C GLU A 3 21.17 -59.20 -1.58
N GLU A 4 20.79 -58.56 -2.68
CA GLU A 4 21.30 -57.22 -3.04
C GLU A 4 20.47 -56.15 -2.34
N THR A 5 21.13 -55.43 -1.45
CA THR A 5 20.57 -54.24 -0.78
C THR A 5 20.74 -53.04 -1.69
N LEU A 6 19.64 -52.54 -2.26
CA LEU A 6 19.60 -51.28 -3.01
C LEU A 6 19.64 -50.10 -2.05
N ALA A 7 20.76 -49.41 -1.97
CA ALA A 7 20.89 -48.13 -1.30
C ALA A 7 20.34 -47.02 -2.22
N SER A 8 19.25 -46.34 -1.80
CA SER A 8 18.72 -45.17 -2.49
C SER A 8 19.49 -43.92 -2.05
N GLU A 9 20.39 -43.44 -2.90
CA GLU A 9 21.00 -42.11 -2.73
C GLU A 9 19.98 -41.02 -3.09
N SER A 10 19.44 -40.36 -2.08
CA SER A 10 18.68 -39.14 -2.26
C SER A 10 19.64 -37.96 -2.47
N SER A 11 19.89 -37.63 -3.74
CA SER A 11 20.64 -36.44 -4.14
C SER A 11 19.81 -35.18 -3.83
N VAL A 12 20.04 -34.59 -2.68
CA VAL A 12 19.54 -33.23 -2.36
C VAL A 12 20.36 -32.24 -3.18
N ARG A 13 19.78 -31.71 -4.26
CA ARG A 13 20.39 -30.63 -5.05
C ARG A 13 20.52 -29.38 -4.17
N ALA A 14 21.76 -28.93 -4.03
CA ALA A 14 22.07 -27.62 -3.41
C ALA A 14 21.32 -26.49 -4.13
N PRO A 15 20.81 -25.47 -3.39
CA PRO A 15 20.16 -24.32 -4.00
C PRO A 15 21.17 -23.54 -4.84
N LEU A 16 20.80 -23.26 -6.09
CA LEU A 16 21.56 -22.37 -6.97
C LEU A 16 21.67 -20.98 -6.32
N PRO A 17 22.86 -20.34 -6.32
CA PRO A 17 22.99 -18.98 -5.82
C PRO A 17 22.14 -18.05 -6.68
N GLY A 18 21.21 -17.33 -6.04
CA GLY A 18 20.33 -16.40 -6.69
C GLY A 18 21.12 -15.24 -7.31
N ARG A 19 21.50 -15.36 -8.56
CA ARG A 19 21.99 -14.24 -9.36
C ARG A 19 20.79 -13.38 -9.72
N CYS A 20 20.75 -12.16 -9.18
CA CYS A 20 19.95 -11.06 -9.70
C CYS A 20 20.59 -10.64 -11.05
N GLY A 21 20.25 -11.37 -12.11
CA GLY A 21 20.76 -11.10 -13.45
C GLY A 21 19.93 -9.98 -14.08
N VAL A 22 20.30 -8.73 -13.84
CA VAL A 22 19.77 -7.57 -14.55
C VAL A 22 20.93 -6.93 -15.30
N GLN A 23 20.80 -6.80 -16.62
CA GLN A 23 21.70 -5.95 -17.40
C GLN A 23 21.44 -4.48 -16.98
N PRO A 24 22.46 -3.61 -16.90
CA PRO A 24 22.27 -2.24 -16.46
C PRO A 24 21.40 -1.49 -17.47
N ALA A 25 20.27 -0.99 -17.00
CA ALA A 25 19.43 -0.07 -17.75
C ALA A 25 20.18 1.25 -17.92
N GLN A 26 20.09 1.82 -19.13
CA GLN A 26 20.70 3.11 -19.48
C GLN A 26 20.20 4.21 -18.54
N ALA A 27 21.13 5.04 -18.07
CA ALA A 27 20.88 6.16 -17.19
C ALA A 27 19.85 7.13 -17.79
N ILE A 28 18.71 7.30 -17.11
CA ILE A 28 17.74 8.34 -17.45
C ILE A 28 18.25 9.65 -16.86
N SER A 29 18.56 10.61 -17.77
CA SER A 29 18.99 11.96 -17.43
C SER A 29 17.91 12.68 -16.62
N ARG A 30 18.32 13.31 -15.49
CA ARG A 30 17.44 14.18 -14.69
C ARG A 30 17.13 15.47 -15.48
N PRO A 31 15.88 15.88 -15.65
CA PRO A 31 15.58 17.23 -16.10
C PRO A 31 15.81 18.23 -14.96
N GLY A 32 16.47 19.33 -15.31
CA GLY A 32 16.86 20.42 -14.41
C GLY A 32 15.65 21.18 -13.84
N GLY A 33 15.92 21.84 -12.72
CA GLY A 33 14.96 22.50 -11.86
C GLY A 33 14.08 23.57 -12.52
N VAL A 34 12.83 23.58 -12.06
CA VAL A 34 11.88 24.69 -12.23
C VAL A 34 11.19 24.95 -10.90
N ALA A 35 10.96 26.25 -10.65
CA ALA A 35 10.47 26.88 -9.45
C ALA A 35 9.26 26.21 -8.79
N SER A 36 9.27 26.28 -7.46
CA SER A 36 8.20 26.15 -6.46
C SER A 36 6.77 26.44 -6.99
N ARG A 37 6.14 25.42 -7.58
CA ARG A 37 4.71 25.21 -7.50
C ARG A 37 4.52 24.10 -6.46
N ARG A 38 3.55 24.26 -5.56
CA ARG A 38 3.14 23.14 -4.69
C ARG A 38 2.93 21.95 -5.61
N SER A 39 3.63 20.83 -5.36
CA SER A 39 3.43 19.62 -6.14
C SER A 39 1.96 19.23 -6.06
N PRO A 40 1.33 18.81 -7.18
CA PRO A 40 -0.06 18.35 -7.14
C PRO A 40 -0.16 17.20 -6.13
N ILE A 41 -1.24 17.19 -5.33
CA ILE A 41 -1.47 16.16 -4.29
C ILE A 41 -1.50 14.76 -4.92
N VAL A 42 -1.93 14.69 -6.18
CA VAL A 42 -1.97 13.50 -7.04
C VAL A 42 -1.51 13.89 -8.45
N SER A 43 -1.37 12.94 -9.37
CA SER A 43 -1.00 13.25 -10.76
C SER A 43 -2.02 14.18 -11.43
N GLU A 44 -1.60 14.88 -12.49
CA GLU A 44 -2.46 15.85 -13.21
C GLU A 44 -3.83 15.28 -13.61
N GLY A 45 -3.94 13.97 -13.86
CA GLY A 45 -5.19 13.31 -14.24
C GLY A 45 -6.21 13.22 -13.10
N LEU A 46 -5.77 13.02 -11.87
CA LEU A 46 -6.63 12.94 -10.69
C LEU A 46 -6.78 14.27 -9.94
N ASP A 47 -5.87 15.19 -10.15
CA ASP A 47 -5.87 16.52 -9.51
C ASP A 47 -7.15 17.33 -9.83
N ASN A 48 -7.75 17.05 -10.99
CA ASN A 48 -8.97 17.69 -11.47
C ASN A 48 -10.25 16.86 -11.27
N LEU A 49 -10.20 15.80 -10.45
CA LEU A 49 -11.37 14.95 -10.21
C LEU A 49 -12.53 15.78 -9.65
N GLY A 50 -13.72 15.67 -10.24
CA GLY A 50 -14.90 16.44 -9.86
C GLY A 50 -14.93 17.90 -10.31
N ALA A 51 -13.86 18.44 -10.91
CA ALA A 51 -13.79 19.86 -11.32
C ALA A 51 -14.85 20.25 -12.36
N ALA A 52 -15.32 19.30 -13.19
CA ALA A 52 -16.41 19.52 -14.14
C ALA A 52 -17.81 19.50 -13.51
N GLY A 53 -17.93 19.39 -12.17
CA GLY A 53 -19.19 19.35 -11.45
C GLY A 53 -19.88 17.98 -11.43
N ALA A 54 -19.37 16.97 -12.16
CA ALA A 54 -19.89 15.61 -12.07
C ALA A 54 -19.47 14.96 -10.74
N PRO A 55 -20.36 14.19 -10.08
CA PRO A 55 -19.98 13.40 -8.91
C PRO A 55 -18.84 12.44 -9.25
N ALA A 56 -17.87 12.35 -8.33
CA ALA A 56 -16.75 11.44 -8.47
C ALA A 56 -16.41 10.76 -7.13
N ARG A 57 -15.71 9.63 -7.17
CA ARG A 57 -15.31 8.84 -5.99
C ARG A 57 -13.83 8.55 -6.03
N LEU A 58 -13.13 9.01 -5.01
CA LEU A 58 -11.69 8.77 -4.84
C LEU A 58 -11.44 7.78 -3.71
N GLY A 59 -10.87 6.63 -4.05
CA GLY A 59 -10.32 5.70 -3.07
C GLY A 59 -9.01 6.22 -2.51
N ILE A 60 -8.80 6.07 -1.21
CA ILE A 60 -7.59 6.48 -0.51
C ILE A 60 -7.04 5.26 0.21
N MET A 61 -5.87 4.79 -0.19
CA MET A 61 -5.18 3.70 0.48
C MET A 61 -3.91 4.23 1.16
N GLY A 62 -4.03 4.55 2.45
CA GLY A 62 -2.88 4.91 3.28
C GLY A 62 -2.11 3.69 3.75
N GLY A 63 -0.80 3.80 3.84
CA GLY A 63 0.00 2.70 4.35
C GLY A 63 1.48 2.99 4.44
N THR A 64 2.22 2.15 5.19
CA THR A 64 3.68 2.27 5.20
C THR A 64 4.31 1.83 3.90
N PHE A 65 3.74 0.80 3.24
CA PHE A 65 4.23 0.20 1.98
C PHE A 65 5.73 -0.13 1.97
N ASP A 66 6.15 -0.96 2.90
CA ASP A 66 7.55 -1.28 3.16
C ASP A 66 7.87 -2.79 2.98
N PRO A 67 7.88 -3.30 1.71
CA PRO A 67 7.44 -2.70 0.47
C PRO A 67 5.93 -2.86 0.19
N ILE A 68 5.44 -2.16 -0.83
CA ILE A 68 4.16 -2.45 -1.47
C ILE A 68 4.18 -3.84 -2.12
N HIS A 69 3.04 -4.54 -2.12
CA HIS A 69 2.95 -5.90 -2.65
C HIS A 69 1.60 -6.18 -3.33
N ILE A 70 1.49 -7.32 -4.02
CA ILE A 70 0.28 -7.67 -4.79
C ILE A 70 -0.99 -7.68 -3.94
N GLY A 71 -0.90 -7.97 -2.64
CA GLY A 71 -2.05 -7.93 -1.73
C GLY A 71 -2.64 -6.52 -1.59
N HIS A 72 -1.81 -5.47 -1.58
CA HIS A 72 -2.30 -4.08 -1.57
C HIS A 72 -3.00 -3.73 -2.89
N LEU A 73 -2.38 -4.09 -4.02
CA LEU A 73 -2.91 -3.77 -5.35
C LEU A 73 -4.23 -4.49 -5.63
N ALA A 74 -4.30 -5.79 -5.34
CA ALA A 74 -5.50 -6.59 -5.51
C ALA A 74 -6.65 -6.11 -4.61
N CYS A 75 -6.34 -5.70 -3.38
CA CYS A 75 -7.30 -5.11 -2.46
C CYS A 75 -7.86 -3.79 -3.02
N ALA A 76 -6.98 -2.88 -3.46
CA ALA A 76 -7.38 -1.60 -4.02
C ALA A 76 -8.28 -1.76 -5.26
N GLU A 77 -7.93 -2.70 -6.16
CA GLU A 77 -8.72 -2.94 -7.37
C GLU A 77 -10.10 -3.51 -7.07
N GLN A 78 -10.20 -4.49 -6.16
CA GLN A 78 -11.49 -5.08 -5.79
C GLN A 78 -12.41 -4.04 -5.10
N VAL A 79 -11.84 -3.16 -4.25
CA VAL A 79 -12.63 -2.06 -3.66
C VAL A 79 -13.03 -1.06 -4.74
N ARG A 80 -12.14 -0.71 -5.68
CA ARG A 80 -12.43 0.19 -6.79
C ARG A 80 -13.63 -0.32 -7.61
N GLU A 81 -13.62 -1.59 -7.98
CA GLU A 81 -14.73 -2.22 -8.72
C GLU A 81 -16.03 -2.26 -7.91
N ALA A 82 -15.97 -2.72 -6.65
CA ALA A 82 -17.16 -2.91 -5.82
C ALA A 82 -17.88 -1.60 -5.49
N TYR A 83 -17.14 -0.50 -5.35
CA TYR A 83 -17.69 0.82 -4.99
C TYR A 83 -17.76 1.80 -6.16
N GLY A 84 -17.36 1.37 -7.36
CA GLY A 84 -17.36 2.23 -8.55
C GLY A 84 -16.47 3.46 -8.35
N LEU A 85 -15.27 3.25 -7.80
CA LEU A 85 -14.33 4.36 -7.61
C LEU A 85 -13.71 4.74 -8.95
N ASP A 86 -13.64 6.03 -9.24
CA ASP A 86 -13.01 6.55 -10.44
C ASP A 86 -11.50 6.32 -10.43
N ALA A 87 -10.91 6.43 -9.22
CA ALA A 87 -9.48 6.17 -9.02
C ALA A 87 -9.17 5.76 -7.58
N VAL A 88 -7.94 5.25 -7.36
CA VAL A 88 -7.38 5.00 -6.03
C VAL A 88 -6.02 5.66 -5.90
N ALA A 89 -5.88 6.54 -4.92
CA ALA A 89 -4.62 7.16 -4.53
C ALA A 89 -3.95 6.35 -3.41
N PHE A 90 -2.74 5.86 -3.69
CA PHE A 90 -1.87 5.26 -2.68
C PHE A 90 -1.08 6.37 -1.99
N ILE A 91 -1.14 6.44 -0.66
CA ILE A 91 -0.47 7.48 0.13
C ILE A 91 0.54 6.82 1.09
N PRO A 92 1.82 6.74 0.69
CA PRO A 92 2.86 6.24 1.58
C PRO A 92 3.03 7.15 2.80
N ALA A 93 2.95 6.57 4.00
CA ALA A 93 3.12 7.30 5.24
C ALA A 93 4.50 7.97 5.30
N GLY A 94 4.55 9.26 5.62
CA GLY A 94 5.79 9.98 5.81
C GLY A 94 6.57 9.41 6.99
N SER A 95 6.12 9.68 8.21
CA SER A 95 6.65 9.14 9.46
C SER A 95 5.56 8.37 10.20
N PRO A 96 5.45 7.03 10.02
CA PRO A 96 4.36 6.25 10.58
C PRO A 96 4.46 6.14 12.11
N VAL A 97 3.55 6.80 12.83
CA VAL A 97 3.53 6.90 14.31
C VAL A 97 3.52 5.53 14.99
N PHE A 98 2.81 4.55 14.42
CA PHE A 98 2.68 3.21 15.00
C PHE A 98 3.88 2.28 14.74
N LYS A 99 4.98 2.78 14.14
CA LYS A 99 6.14 1.97 13.76
C LYS A 99 7.48 2.60 14.18
N ARG A 100 7.47 3.47 15.17
CA ARG A 100 8.67 4.14 15.70
C ARG A 100 9.71 3.16 16.28
N ASP A 101 9.26 1.99 16.72
CA ASP A 101 10.11 0.98 17.40
C ASP A 101 10.86 0.05 16.42
N ARG A 102 10.80 0.33 15.12
CA ARG A 102 11.51 -0.47 14.11
C ARG A 102 12.02 0.40 12.96
N ASP A 103 13.12 -0.05 12.36
CA ASP A 103 13.63 0.55 11.14
C ASP A 103 12.63 0.39 10.00
N VAL A 104 12.18 1.52 9.46
CA VAL A 104 11.33 1.61 8.28
C VAL A 104 12.20 2.15 7.14
N THR A 105 12.10 1.53 5.98
CA THR A 105 12.81 2.00 4.77
C THR A 105 12.52 3.50 4.52
N PRO A 106 13.52 4.29 4.08
CA PRO A 106 13.33 5.70 3.79
C PRO A 106 12.06 5.99 2.98
N ALA A 107 11.42 7.12 3.27
CA ALA A 107 10.14 7.47 2.66
C ALA A 107 10.22 7.56 1.13
N ASP A 108 11.33 8.08 0.60
CA ASP A 108 11.56 8.21 -0.84
C ASP A 108 11.63 6.85 -1.55
N ASP A 109 12.26 5.85 -0.93
CA ASP A 109 12.31 4.49 -1.48
C ASP A 109 10.91 3.86 -1.50
N ARG A 110 10.11 4.06 -0.43
CA ARG A 110 8.75 3.54 -0.34
C ARG A 110 7.82 4.21 -1.36
N LEU A 111 7.98 5.51 -1.57
CA LEU A 111 7.29 6.28 -2.60
C LEU A 111 7.65 5.78 -4.00
N ALA A 112 8.95 5.59 -4.27
CA ALA A 112 9.43 5.06 -5.55
C ALA A 112 8.84 3.66 -5.83
N MET A 113 8.84 2.77 -4.83
CA MET A 113 8.24 1.44 -4.95
C MET A 113 6.73 1.49 -5.21
N CYS A 114 5.99 2.42 -4.58
CA CYS A 114 4.56 2.60 -4.85
C CYS A 114 4.33 3.05 -6.29
N ARG A 115 5.07 4.03 -6.79
CA ARG A 115 4.97 4.50 -8.19
C ARG A 115 5.24 3.38 -9.19
N LEU A 116 6.30 2.58 -8.96
CA LEU A 116 6.61 1.42 -9.79
C LEU A 116 5.55 0.32 -9.75
N ALA A 117 4.85 0.19 -8.62
CA ALA A 117 3.81 -0.83 -8.46
C ALA A 117 2.50 -0.47 -9.17
N THR A 118 2.16 0.81 -9.22
CA THR A 118 0.87 1.31 -9.75
C THR A 118 0.92 1.69 -11.22
N GLU A 119 2.10 1.89 -11.78
CA GLU A 119 2.34 2.44 -13.14
C GLU A 119 1.50 1.80 -14.25
N SER A 120 1.20 0.51 -14.15
CA SER A 120 0.45 -0.23 -15.18
C SER A 120 -1.07 -0.10 -15.06
N ASN A 121 -1.59 0.51 -14.00
CA ASN A 121 -3.03 0.68 -13.80
C ASN A 121 -3.40 2.17 -13.89
N PRO A 122 -4.10 2.62 -14.95
CA PRO A 122 -4.43 4.02 -15.13
C PRO A 122 -5.43 4.58 -14.09
N ALA A 123 -6.10 3.70 -13.32
CA ALA A 123 -6.97 4.10 -12.23
C ALA A 123 -6.23 4.22 -10.88
N PHE A 124 -4.92 3.92 -10.84
CA PHE A 124 -4.12 4.03 -9.64
C PHE A 124 -3.14 5.20 -9.73
N ASP A 125 -2.99 5.91 -8.63
CA ASP A 125 -2.01 6.97 -8.51
C ASP A 125 -1.31 6.94 -7.15
N VAL A 126 -0.25 7.73 -6.99
CA VAL A 126 0.55 7.79 -5.76
C VAL A 126 0.78 9.23 -5.36
N SER A 127 0.31 9.59 -4.18
CA SER A 127 0.53 10.91 -3.59
C SER A 127 1.71 10.90 -2.63
N ALA A 128 2.57 11.92 -2.73
CA ALA A 128 3.68 12.16 -1.81
C ALA A 128 3.28 13.06 -0.62
N MET A 129 2.01 13.44 -0.50
CA MET A 129 1.52 14.49 0.40
C MET A 129 1.97 14.31 1.87
N GLU A 130 1.94 13.10 2.41
CA GLU A 130 2.36 12.85 3.79
C GLU A 130 3.88 12.94 3.97
N ILE A 131 4.64 12.58 2.93
CA ILE A 131 6.11 12.68 2.91
C ILE A 131 6.52 14.15 2.81
N GLU A 132 5.87 14.92 1.93
CA GLU A 132 6.14 16.35 1.73
C GLU A 132 5.70 17.19 2.92
N ARG A 133 4.59 16.84 3.58
CA ARG A 133 4.15 17.49 4.82
C ARG A 133 5.16 17.31 5.95
N GLY A 134 5.82 16.15 6.01
CA GLY A 134 6.75 15.80 7.08
C GLY A 134 6.09 15.63 8.45
N GLY A 135 6.89 15.32 9.46
CA GLY A 135 6.38 15.11 10.82
C GLY A 135 5.58 13.83 10.99
N ASP A 136 4.84 13.76 12.09
CA ASP A 136 3.98 12.62 12.42
C ASP A 136 2.80 12.53 11.44
N THR A 137 2.51 11.32 10.98
CA THR A 137 1.44 11.08 10.02
C THR A 137 0.17 10.63 10.72
N TYR A 138 -0.88 11.44 10.66
CA TYR A 138 -2.23 11.12 11.14
C TYR A 138 -3.24 11.15 9.99
N THR A 139 -4.17 10.20 10.00
CA THR A 139 -5.22 10.09 8.97
C THR A 139 -6.08 11.35 8.87
N VAL A 140 -6.37 12.01 9.99
CA VAL A 140 -7.17 13.23 10.01
C VAL A 140 -6.55 14.35 9.18
N ASP A 141 -5.23 14.55 9.26
CA ASP A 141 -4.53 15.59 8.51
C ASP A 141 -4.57 15.32 7.01
N THR A 142 -4.35 14.07 6.64
CA THR A 142 -4.42 13.62 5.24
C THR A 142 -5.82 13.82 4.65
N LEU A 143 -6.87 13.46 5.39
CA LEU A 143 -8.24 13.63 4.93
C LEU A 143 -8.65 15.12 4.88
N ARG A 144 -8.19 15.95 5.81
CA ARG A 144 -8.42 17.42 5.78
C ARG A 144 -7.77 18.06 4.55
N GLU A 145 -6.54 17.69 4.24
CA GLU A 145 -5.84 18.16 3.05
C GLU A 145 -6.57 17.78 1.76
N LEU A 146 -7.01 16.52 1.66
CA LEU A 146 -7.78 16.03 0.51
C LEU A 146 -9.13 16.76 0.40
N ARG A 147 -9.84 16.99 1.51
CA ARG A 147 -11.10 17.76 1.51
C ARG A 147 -10.90 19.21 1.11
N ALA A 148 -9.79 19.83 1.50
CA ALA A 148 -9.47 21.19 1.09
C ALA A 148 -9.08 21.30 -0.40
N HIS A 149 -8.62 20.20 -0.99
CA HIS A 149 -8.19 20.13 -2.39
C HIS A 149 -9.34 19.80 -3.34
N TYR A 150 -10.15 18.78 -3.03
CA TYR A 150 -11.24 18.32 -3.89
C TYR A 150 -12.56 19.06 -3.58
N PRO A 151 -13.38 19.35 -4.61
CA PRO A 151 -14.71 19.91 -4.42
C PRO A 151 -15.67 18.92 -3.72
N ASP A 152 -16.78 19.44 -3.17
CA ASP A 152 -17.73 18.66 -2.37
C ASP A 152 -18.42 17.51 -3.12
N ASN A 153 -18.45 17.56 -4.45
CA ASN A 153 -18.97 16.48 -5.30
C ASN A 153 -18.02 15.28 -5.45
N VAL A 154 -16.83 15.32 -4.81
CA VAL A 154 -15.92 14.17 -4.73
C VAL A 154 -16.13 13.43 -3.41
N GLU A 155 -16.63 12.21 -3.45
CA GLU A 155 -16.69 11.34 -2.27
C GLU A 155 -15.30 10.75 -1.99
N LEU A 156 -14.78 10.95 -0.78
CA LEU A 156 -13.54 10.31 -0.32
C LEU A 156 -13.87 8.97 0.33
N VAL A 157 -13.26 7.89 -0.15
CA VAL A 157 -13.45 6.52 0.35
C VAL A 157 -12.13 5.99 0.89
N PHE A 158 -11.99 5.90 2.21
CA PHE A 158 -10.78 5.45 2.87
C PHE A 158 -10.76 3.92 2.96
N ILE A 159 -9.78 3.29 2.31
CA ILE A 159 -9.63 1.84 2.22
C ILE A 159 -8.62 1.38 3.27
N THR A 160 -9.05 0.50 4.17
CA THR A 160 -8.17 -0.01 5.24
C THR A 160 -8.57 -1.41 5.69
N GLY A 161 -7.67 -2.12 6.36
CA GLY A 161 -7.99 -3.45 6.90
C GLY A 161 -8.95 -3.39 8.09
N ALA A 162 -9.79 -4.41 8.26
CA ALA A 162 -10.72 -4.52 9.38
C ALA A 162 -10.03 -4.39 10.75
N ASP A 163 -8.81 -4.93 10.90
CA ASP A 163 -8.02 -4.81 12.13
C ASP A 163 -7.66 -3.35 12.50
N ALA A 164 -7.53 -2.49 11.50
CA ALA A 164 -7.28 -1.07 11.72
C ALA A 164 -8.58 -0.32 12.04
N VAL A 165 -9.68 -0.66 11.35
CA VAL A 165 -11.01 -0.10 11.62
C VAL A 165 -11.49 -0.46 13.03
N ALA A 166 -11.20 -1.66 13.52
CA ALA A 166 -11.50 -2.05 14.91
C ALA A 166 -10.89 -1.12 15.96
N LYS A 167 -9.86 -0.37 15.59
CA LYS A 167 -9.17 0.60 16.44
C LYS A 167 -9.48 2.05 16.09
N ILE A 168 -10.40 2.33 15.17
CA ILE A 168 -10.65 3.67 14.61
C ILE A 168 -11.02 4.69 15.67
N PHE A 169 -11.72 4.28 16.72
CA PHE A 169 -12.09 5.14 17.86
C PHE A 169 -10.89 5.61 18.69
N ARG A 170 -9.72 5.02 18.50
CA ARG A 170 -8.45 5.42 19.14
C ARG A 170 -7.55 6.23 18.22
N TRP A 171 -7.99 6.51 17.01
CA TRP A 171 -7.22 7.33 16.10
C TRP A 171 -7.20 8.77 16.59
N HIS A 172 -6.16 9.49 16.23
CA HIS A 172 -6.03 10.90 16.55
C HIS A 172 -7.21 11.67 15.95
N GLU A 173 -7.91 12.44 16.77
CA GLU A 173 -9.12 13.19 16.41
C GLU A 173 -10.17 12.32 15.67
N SER A 174 -10.47 11.12 16.19
CA SER A 174 -11.31 10.14 15.52
C SER A 174 -12.70 10.67 15.14
N GLU A 175 -13.31 11.54 15.95
CA GLU A 175 -14.60 12.19 15.65
C GLU A 175 -14.51 13.07 14.40
N ALA A 176 -13.42 13.82 14.23
CA ALA A 176 -13.20 14.61 13.03
C ALA A 176 -13.01 13.72 11.79
N VAL A 177 -12.31 12.60 11.95
CA VAL A 177 -12.09 11.60 10.89
C VAL A 177 -13.41 11.08 10.33
N ALA A 178 -14.41 10.83 11.19
CA ALA A 178 -15.71 10.26 10.81
C ALA A 178 -16.46 11.09 9.77
N GLY A 179 -16.35 12.44 9.85
CA GLY A 179 -17.01 13.36 8.93
C GLY A 179 -16.29 13.60 7.60
N LEU A 180 -15.05 13.14 7.46
CA LEU A 180 -14.20 13.48 6.31
C LEU A 180 -14.24 12.47 5.17
N ALA A 181 -14.53 11.20 5.45
CA ALA A 181 -14.54 10.14 4.45
C ALA A 181 -15.51 9.02 4.84
N ARG A 182 -15.95 8.26 3.83
CA ARG A 182 -16.53 6.93 4.00
C ARG A 182 -15.39 5.93 4.17
N PHE A 183 -15.59 4.89 4.99
CA PHE A 183 -14.58 3.86 5.24
C PHE A 183 -14.99 2.53 4.61
N VAL A 184 -14.06 1.89 3.93
CA VAL A 184 -14.20 0.49 3.49
C VAL A 184 -13.20 -0.35 4.25
N ALA A 185 -13.71 -1.15 5.19
CA ALA A 185 -12.97 -2.13 5.96
C ALA A 185 -12.83 -3.41 5.15
N VAL A 186 -11.64 -3.66 4.60
CA VAL A 186 -11.41 -4.90 3.86
C VAL A 186 -11.15 -6.06 4.79
N THR A 187 -11.82 -7.17 4.51
CA THR A 187 -11.71 -8.42 5.26
C THR A 187 -11.11 -9.51 4.38
N ARG A 188 -10.58 -10.55 5.02
CA ARG A 188 -10.14 -11.77 4.35
C ARG A 188 -11.24 -12.82 4.47
N PRO A 189 -11.29 -13.83 3.58
CA PRO A 189 -12.22 -14.94 3.69
C PRO A 189 -12.19 -15.57 5.09
N GLY A 190 -13.38 -15.76 5.66
CA GLY A 190 -13.55 -16.27 7.01
C GLY A 190 -13.43 -15.24 8.16
N TYR A 191 -13.28 -13.96 7.85
CA TYR A 191 -13.40 -12.91 8.85
C TYR A 191 -14.88 -12.71 9.22
N THR A 192 -15.20 -12.78 10.49
CA THR A 192 -16.53 -12.45 11.00
C THR A 192 -16.44 -11.17 11.82
N LEU A 193 -17.24 -10.18 11.43
CA LEU A 193 -17.46 -9.01 12.28
C LEU A 193 -18.35 -9.48 13.45
N ASP A 194 -17.89 -9.32 14.68
CA ASP A 194 -18.71 -9.63 15.84
C ASP A 194 -19.89 -8.64 15.98
N ASP A 195 -20.97 -9.10 16.59
CA ASP A 195 -22.21 -8.31 16.73
C ASP A 195 -22.00 -7.07 17.61
N GLU A 196 -21.10 -7.11 18.57
CA GLU A 196 -20.77 -5.97 19.44
C GLU A 196 -20.10 -4.84 18.63
N MET A 197 -19.15 -5.20 17.79
CA MET A 197 -18.47 -4.24 16.91
C MET A 197 -19.45 -3.65 15.88
N ARG A 198 -20.33 -4.47 15.28
CA ARG A 198 -21.40 -4.00 14.39
C ARG A 198 -22.28 -2.97 15.09
N ALA A 199 -22.80 -3.30 16.26
CA ALA A 199 -23.65 -2.39 17.04
C ALA A 199 -22.94 -1.11 17.46
N THR A 200 -21.62 -1.17 17.65
CA THR A 200 -20.79 0.00 17.97
C THR A 200 -20.70 0.94 16.77
N PHE A 201 -20.49 0.41 15.56
CA PHE A 201 -20.45 1.24 14.35
C PHE A 201 -21.81 1.84 14.01
N GLU A 202 -22.90 1.09 14.18
CA GLU A 202 -24.27 1.59 13.93
C GLU A 202 -24.64 2.80 14.81
N LYS A 203 -24.04 2.91 15.99
CA LYS A 203 -24.24 4.02 16.94
C LYS A 203 -23.20 5.13 16.81
N SER A 204 -22.20 4.96 15.97
CA SER A 204 -21.09 5.89 15.80
C SER A 204 -21.33 6.86 14.64
N PRO A 205 -20.61 7.97 14.56
CA PRO A 205 -20.67 8.90 13.42
C PRO A 205 -19.96 8.35 12.17
N PHE A 206 -19.30 7.20 12.26
CA PHE A 206 -18.57 6.62 11.14
C PHE A 206 -19.47 5.92 10.14
N THR A 207 -19.28 6.20 8.86
CA THR A 207 -19.83 5.38 7.76
C THR A 207 -18.81 4.33 7.38
N VAL A 208 -19.02 3.08 7.80
CA VAL A 208 -18.10 1.95 7.57
C VAL A 208 -18.82 0.82 6.85
N ASP A 209 -18.30 0.44 5.70
CA ASP A 209 -18.70 -0.78 5.00
C ASP A 209 -17.63 -1.86 5.17
N PHE A 210 -18.05 -3.11 5.19
CA PHE A 210 -17.16 -4.26 5.24
C PHE A 210 -17.20 -5.00 3.91
N LEU A 211 -16.06 -5.14 3.26
CA LEU A 211 -15.92 -5.86 2.00
C LEU A 211 -14.96 -7.03 2.15
N GLU A 212 -15.44 -8.24 1.91
CA GLU A 212 -14.57 -9.39 1.78
C GLU A 212 -13.88 -9.35 0.42
N VAL A 213 -12.54 -9.37 0.44
CA VAL A 213 -11.70 -9.39 -0.76
C VAL A 213 -10.95 -10.71 -0.85
N THR A 214 -10.52 -11.08 -2.06
CA THR A 214 -9.69 -12.26 -2.26
C THR A 214 -8.45 -12.21 -1.35
N GLY A 215 -8.38 -13.12 -0.40
CA GLY A 215 -7.32 -13.16 0.61
C GLY A 215 -6.00 -13.63 0.01
N LEU A 216 -5.08 -12.70 -0.22
CA LEU A 216 -3.70 -13.02 -0.54
C LEU A 216 -2.86 -13.03 0.73
N SER A 217 -2.33 -14.19 1.13
CA SER A 217 -1.46 -14.34 2.31
C SER A 217 -0.07 -13.79 2.03
N VAL A 218 0.01 -12.49 1.70
CA VAL A 218 1.25 -11.76 1.45
C VAL A 218 1.34 -10.60 2.42
N SER A 219 2.53 -10.37 2.99
CA SER A 219 2.78 -9.22 3.86
C SER A 219 4.14 -8.60 3.60
N SER A 220 4.26 -7.29 3.80
CA SER A 220 5.54 -6.58 3.70
C SER A 220 6.61 -7.20 4.62
N SER A 221 6.23 -7.64 5.82
CA SER A 221 7.16 -8.29 6.76
C SER A 221 7.70 -9.62 6.23
N ASP A 222 6.86 -10.42 5.56
CA ASP A 222 7.33 -11.66 4.92
C ASP A 222 8.26 -11.35 3.75
N LEU A 223 7.96 -10.34 2.94
CA LEU A 223 8.83 -9.94 1.82
C LEU A 223 10.21 -9.52 2.34
N ARG A 224 10.28 -8.65 3.36
CA ARG A 224 11.55 -8.22 3.96
C ARG A 224 12.33 -9.40 4.51
N ARG A 225 11.68 -10.30 5.26
CA ARG A 225 12.29 -11.52 5.77
C ARG A 225 12.83 -12.40 4.64
N ARG A 226 12.06 -12.61 3.57
CA ARG A 226 12.50 -13.42 2.41
C ARG A 226 13.73 -12.82 1.76
N VAL A 227 13.78 -11.50 1.55
CA VAL A 227 14.96 -10.83 0.98
C VAL A 227 16.16 -10.98 1.90
N SER A 228 16.01 -10.78 3.22
CA SER A 228 17.10 -10.93 4.18
C SER A 228 17.66 -12.36 4.27
N GLU A 229 16.85 -13.35 3.90
CA GLU A 229 17.22 -14.76 3.82
C GLU A 229 17.71 -15.19 2.41
N GLY A 230 17.82 -14.26 1.47
CA GLY A 230 18.20 -14.55 0.08
C GLY A 230 17.12 -15.30 -0.72
N LYS A 231 15.89 -15.34 -0.22
CA LYS A 231 14.75 -16.00 -0.87
C LYS A 231 14.09 -15.10 -1.91
N SER A 232 13.49 -15.69 -2.93
CA SER A 232 12.77 -14.96 -3.98
C SER A 232 11.49 -14.31 -3.44
N ILE A 233 11.24 -13.07 -3.89
CA ILE A 233 9.96 -12.36 -3.74
C ILE A 233 9.23 -12.19 -5.07
N ARG A 234 9.65 -12.96 -6.10
CA ARG A 234 9.00 -12.98 -7.42
C ARG A 234 7.53 -13.40 -7.26
N TYR A 235 6.63 -12.68 -7.94
CA TYR A 235 5.18 -12.85 -7.88
C TYR A 235 4.50 -12.48 -6.54
N LEU A 236 5.25 -12.00 -5.55
CA LEU A 236 4.71 -11.47 -4.31
C LEU A 236 4.61 -9.93 -4.33
N THR A 237 5.36 -9.32 -5.24
CA THR A 237 5.28 -7.90 -5.58
C THR A 237 5.49 -7.73 -7.09
N MET A 238 5.27 -6.52 -7.61
CA MET A 238 5.49 -6.21 -9.02
C MET A 238 6.96 -6.38 -9.39
N SER A 239 7.24 -6.82 -10.63
CA SER A 239 8.61 -7.08 -11.06
C SER A 239 9.53 -5.86 -10.91
N ARG A 240 9.03 -4.66 -11.25
CA ARG A 240 9.79 -3.41 -11.11
C ARG A 240 10.11 -3.05 -9.65
N VAL A 241 9.20 -3.36 -8.72
CA VAL A 241 9.45 -3.19 -7.27
C VAL A 241 10.54 -4.15 -6.79
N ARG A 242 10.47 -5.42 -7.21
CA ARG A 242 11.52 -6.41 -6.90
C ARG A 242 12.89 -5.96 -7.41
N ASP A 243 12.94 -5.47 -8.64
CA ASP A 243 14.18 -5.03 -9.27
C ASP A 243 14.74 -3.81 -8.54
N TYR A 244 13.90 -2.85 -8.17
CA TYR A 244 14.26 -1.71 -7.33
C TYR A 244 14.87 -2.15 -5.98
N ILE A 245 14.23 -3.09 -5.29
CA ILE A 245 14.73 -3.67 -4.02
C ILE A 245 16.11 -4.29 -4.21
N CYS A 246 16.33 -5.01 -5.32
CA CYS A 246 17.61 -5.61 -5.65
C CYS A 246 18.71 -4.57 -5.93
N GLU A 247 18.41 -3.57 -6.75
CA GLU A 247 19.35 -2.52 -7.20
C GLU A 247 19.80 -1.64 -6.04
N HIS A 248 18.88 -1.28 -5.12
CA HIS A 248 19.16 -0.46 -3.96
C HIS A 248 19.61 -1.25 -2.73
N GLY A 249 19.70 -2.59 -2.83
CA GLY A 249 20.16 -3.44 -1.73
C GLY A 249 19.23 -3.46 -0.51
N LEU A 250 17.96 -3.05 -0.68
CA LEU A 250 17.01 -2.94 0.44
C LEU A 250 16.75 -4.30 1.09
N TYR A 251 16.51 -4.28 2.41
CA TYR A 251 16.16 -5.45 3.24
C TYR A 251 17.23 -6.54 3.32
N ARG A 252 18.44 -6.32 2.85
CA ARG A 252 19.55 -7.26 3.00
C ARG A 252 20.12 -7.18 4.41
N LYS A 253 20.52 -8.32 4.98
CA LYS A 253 21.35 -8.29 6.19
C LYS A 253 22.72 -7.76 5.80
N GLU A 254 23.23 -6.80 6.56
CA GLU A 254 24.65 -6.46 6.53
C GLU A 254 25.44 -7.74 6.86
N ARG A 255 26.47 -8.02 6.07
CA ARG A 255 27.35 -9.18 6.28
C ARG A 255 28.40 -8.85 7.33
#